data_355e57854be82cc1d04314e7e7c8f9a9
#
_entry.id   355e57854be82cc1d04314e7e7c8f9a9
#
_cell.length_a   1.000
_cell.length_b   1.000
_cell.length_c   1.000
_cell.angle_alpha   90.00
_cell.angle_beta   90.00
_cell.angle_gamma   90.00
#
_symmetry.space_group_name_H-M   'P 1'
#
loop_
_entity.id
_entity.type
_entity.pdbx_description
1 polymer ?
#
loop_
_entity_poly.entity_id
_entity_poly.type
_entity_poly.pdbx_seq_one_letter_code
_entity_poly.pdbx_strand_id
1 'polypeptide(L)'
;MSYRVGVDIGGSFTDFALFDEATQTLKTLKVFSRPDEPGAEVLEGVRLVGERYGIMPADITYFTHGTTVGINTVIQRKGLRLALFTTEHFRDVLEVARLKIPDMYNLLSKRPQPLIPRDLVFGITGRLKADGAEETALEEASVARAVEEARAAGAEGIVISLLHSYRNPAHELAAKRMVERLAPDIPVFLSSETWPIIREYERTITAVIGAYVQPRVAHYLGSLQAALKNAGVPAEPRLTKSNGGVMSAEQGKSQCVQMILSGTASGVIGAAYVAEISGIKRCISLDIGGTSADAAVIIDGQPQFGVGETIGEFQIYIPSVSVSSIGEGGGSIAWVDAQGVLKVGPESAGSRPGPACYGRGGTRATITDAFAALGLVGLSDIGYSAVTIDADKARAVVGELAGKLGRTIEETAEAIIRIAVSGMYSARSCRASASIRASSRASPSVAPAR
;
A
#
# COMPACT_ATOMS: atom_id res chain seq x y z
N MET A 1 14.52 14.55 -27.82
CA MET A 1 15.02 13.33 -27.15
C MET A 1 13.81 12.61 -26.54
N SER A 2 13.90 11.31 -26.27
CA SER A 2 12.77 10.55 -25.72
C SER A 2 13.19 9.95 -24.38
N TYR A 3 12.49 10.36 -23.32
CA TYR A 3 12.73 9.84 -21.98
C TYR A 3 11.52 9.09 -21.45
N ARG A 4 11.80 7.95 -20.81
CA ARG A 4 10.81 7.23 -20.02
C ARG A 4 11.06 7.53 -18.55
N VAL A 5 10.02 7.96 -17.84
CA VAL A 5 10.12 8.34 -16.44
C VAL A 5 9.29 7.41 -15.59
N GLY A 6 9.94 6.80 -14.61
CA GLY A 6 9.29 6.08 -13.52
C GLY A 6 9.34 6.92 -12.24
N VAL A 7 8.23 7.00 -11.53
CA VAL A 7 8.15 7.73 -10.27
C VAL A 7 7.58 6.82 -9.18
N ASP A 8 8.28 6.71 -8.06
CA ASP A 8 7.77 6.05 -6.87
C ASP A 8 7.56 7.07 -5.75
N ILE A 9 6.31 7.20 -5.31
CA ILE A 9 5.95 8.11 -4.21
C ILE A 9 5.83 7.32 -2.93
N GLY A 10 6.90 7.36 -2.14
CA GLY A 10 6.92 6.82 -0.79
C GLY A 10 6.40 7.80 0.25
N GLY A 11 6.36 7.36 1.51
CA GLY A 11 5.89 8.20 2.63
C GLY A 11 6.83 9.37 2.98
N SER A 12 8.13 9.24 2.69
CA SER A 12 9.16 10.24 3.03
C SER A 12 9.78 10.91 1.81
N PHE A 13 10.03 10.13 0.78
CA PHE A 13 10.68 10.56 -0.46
C PHE A 13 9.91 10.10 -1.68
N THR A 14 10.07 10.85 -2.75
CA THR A 14 9.62 10.52 -4.10
C THR A 14 10.85 10.33 -4.97
N ASP A 15 10.97 9.16 -5.54
CA ASP A 15 12.09 8.74 -6.37
C ASP A 15 11.73 8.80 -7.86
N PHE A 16 12.62 9.39 -8.66
CA PHE A 16 12.51 9.47 -10.11
C PHE A 16 13.60 8.64 -10.77
N ALA A 17 13.21 7.82 -11.70
CA ALA A 17 14.11 7.09 -12.59
C ALA A 17 13.83 7.54 -14.02
N LEU A 18 14.85 8.09 -14.70
CA LEU A 18 14.74 8.64 -16.04
C LEU A 18 15.61 7.81 -16.98
N PHE A 19 14.99 7.10 -17.89
CA PHE A 19 15.67 6.29 -18.87
C PHE A 19 15.70 7.02 -20.22
N ASP A 20 16.91 7.27 -20.71
CA ASP A 20 17.16 7.82 -22.03
C ASP A 20 17.13 6.70 -23.05
N GLU A 21 16.15 6.71 -23.94
CA GLU A 21 15.97 5.66 -24.94
C GLU A 21 17.07 5.65 -26.04
N ALA A 22 17.72 6.80 -26.29
CA ALA A 22 18.75 6.91 -27.29
C ALA A 22 20.12 6.42 -26.79
N THR A 23 20.49 6.78 -25.56
CA THR A 23 21.78 6.44 -24.96
C THR A 23 21.76 5.21 -24.09
N GLN A 24 20.56 4.66 -23.80
CA GLN A 24 20.34 3.52 -22.89
C GLN A 24 20.90 3.78 -21.48
N THR A 25 20.89 5.04 -21.03
CA THR A 25 21.40 5.44 -19.72
C THR A 25 20.29 5.76 -18.77
N LEU A 26 20.50 5.47 -17.50
CA LEU A 26 19.59 5.76 -16.40
C LEU A 26 20.11 6.93 -15.59
N LYS A 27 19.25 7.92 -15.34
CA LYS A 27 19.48 9.01 -14.39
C LYS A 27 18.45 8.90 -13.29
N THR A 28 18.78 9.34 -12.09
CA THR A 28 17.89 9.26 -10.94
C THR A 28 17.84 10.60 -10.21
N LEU A 29 16.71 10.88 -9.59
CA LEU A 29 16.48 12.07 -8.78
C LEU A 29 15.61 11.68 -7.59
N LYS A 30 15.86 12.27 -6.44
CA LYS A 30 15.05 12.08 -5.23
C LYS A 30 14.60 13.43 -4.69
N VAL A 31 13.31 13.55 -4.37
CA VAL A 31 12.72 14.73 -3.73
C VAL A 31 11.95 14.32 -2.47
N PHE A 32 11.64 15.26 -1.60
CA PHE A 32 10.76 14.97 -0.46
C PHE A 32 9.32 14.81 -0.90
N SER A 33 8.64 13.79 -0.40
CA SER A 33 7.20 13.65 -0.58
C SER A 33 6.42 14.74 0.15
N ARG A 34 5.31 15.17 -0.46
CA ARG A 34 4.40 16.20 0.06
C ARG A 34 2.99 15.64 0.16
N PRO A 35 2.70 14.80 1.17
CA PRO A 35 1.40 14.11 1.27
C PRO A 35 0.20 15.06 1.40
N ASP A 36 0.44 16.30 1.85
CA ASP A 36 -0.60 17.32 2.00
C ASP A 36 -0.90 18.09 0.70
N GLU A 37 -0.02 17.98 -0.31
CA GLU A 37 -0.10 18.67 -1.60
C GLU A 37 0.07 17.67 -2.75
N PRO A 38 -0.94 16.85 -3.07
CA PRO A 38 -0.83 15.78 -4.05
C PRO A 38 -0.36 16.25 -5.43
N GLY A 39 0.75 15.70 -5.92
CA GLY A 39 1.35 16.04 -7.22
C GLY A 39 2.39 17.17 -7.17
N ALA A 40 2.52 17.91 -6.07
CA ALA A 40 3.51 18.99 -5.96
C ALA A 40 4.94 18.44 -6.00
N GLU A 41 5.19 17.29 -5.40
CA GLU A 41 6.48 16.59 -5.45
C GLU A 41 6.83 16.13 -6.87
N VAL A 42 5.83 15.79 -7.69
CA VAL A 42 6.05 15.40 -9.09
C VAL A 42 6.44 16.62 -9.93
N LEU A 43 5.75 17.76 -9.73
CA LEU A 43 6.11 19.02 -10.39
C LEU A 43 7.51 19.48 -10.03
N GLU A 44 7.84 19.42 -8.74
CA GLU A 44 9.19 19.74 -8.25
C GLU A 44 10.25 18.83 -8.88
N GLY A 45 9.98 17.54 -8.96
CA GLY A 45 10.86 16.57 -9.62
C GLY A 45 11.05 16.87 -11.10
N VAL A 46 9.98 17.15 -11.85
CA VAL A 46 10.06 17.51 -13.28
C VAL A 46 10.88 18.81 -13.47
N ARG A 47 10.69 19.81 -12.62
CA ARG A 47 11.49 21.04 -12.62
C ARG A 47 12.98 20.75 -12.40
N LEU A 48 13.32 20.02 -11.35
CA LEU A 48 14.70 19.67 -10.99
C LEU A 48 15.38 18.77 -12.03
N VAL A 49 14.63 17.91 -12.70
CA VAL A 49 15.10 17.11 -13.85
C VAL A 49 15.53 18.04 -15.00
N GLY A 50 14.77 19.09 -15.27
CA GLY A 50 15.14 20.11 -16.25
C GLY A 50 16.41 20.85 -15.86
N GLU A 51 16.50 21.33 -14.62
CA GLU A 51 17.66 22.09 -14.14
C GLU A 51 18.93 21.25 -14.08
N ARG A 52 18.84 20.02 -13.60
CA ARG A 52 20.02 19.18 -13.36
C ARG A 52 20.51 18.45 -14.58
N TYR A 53 19.59 18.00 -15.43
CA TYR A 53 19.92 17.12 -16.57
C TYR A 53 19.62 17.73 -17.93
N GLY A 54 19.05 18.94 -17.97
CA GLY A 54 18.67 19.60 -19.22
C GLY A 54 17.53 18.91 -19.97
N ILE A 55 16.73 18.06 -19.30
CA ILE A 55 15.62 17.32 -19.90
C ILE A 55 14.38 18.21 -19.87
N MET A 56 13.85 18.51 -21.05
CA MET A 56 12.63 19.31 -21.16
C MET A 56 11.40 18.45 -20.85
N PRO A 57 10.35 19.01 -20.22
CA PRO A 57 9.10 18.28 -19.98
C PRO A 57 8.52 17.65 -21.26
N ALA A 58 8.65 18.32 -22.40
CA ALA A 58 8.18 17.83 -23.71
C ALA A 58 8.93 16.58 -24.22
N ASP A 59 10.14 16.30 -23.69
CA ASP A 59 10.90 15.10 -24.01
C ASP A 59 10.45 13.85 -23.23
N ILE A 60 9.59 14.00 -22.22
CA ILE A 60 9.05 12.90 -21.41
C ILE A 60 7.89 12.25 -22.17
N THR A 61 8.16 11.17 -22.87
CA THR A 61 7.21 10.47 -23.75
C THR A 61 6.47 9.32 -23.09
N TYR A 62 6.98 8.87 -21.94
CA TYR A 62 6.35 7.82 -21.13
C TYR A 62 6.48 8.19 -19.63
N PHE A 63 5.38 8.14 -18.91
CA PHE A 63 5.36 8.40 -17.48
C PHE A 63 4.63 7.27 -16.77
N THR A 64 5.32 6.61 -15.84
CA THR A 64 4.73 5.56 -15.00
C THR A 64 4.91 5.90 -13.53
N HIS A 65 3.96 5.46 -12.71
CA HIS A 65 3.90 5.89 -11.34
C HIS A 65 3.37 4.78 -10.42
N GLY A 66 4.06 4.58 -9.29
CA GLY A 66 3.60 3.84 -8.12
C GLY A 66 3.14 4.81 -7.04
N THR A 67 2.13 4.45 -6.26
CA THR A 67 1.60 5.32 -5.21
C THR A 67 1.23 4.57 -3.94
N THR A 68 1.44 5.21 -2.80
CA THR A 68 1.03 4.71 -1.49
C THR A 68 -0.25 5.37 -0.96
N VAL A 69 -0.92 6.21 -1.76
CA VAL A 69 -2.14 6.95 -1.34
C VAL A 69 -3.23 6.00 -0.84
N GLY A 70 -3.49 4.90 -1.58
CA GLY A 70 -4.50 3.92 -1.18
C GLY A 70 -4.16 3.23 0.14
N ILE A 71 -2.93 2.73 0.29
CA ILE A 71 -2.45 2.10 1.54
C ILE A 71 -2.58 3.06 2.72
N ASN A 72 -2.07 4.29 2.57
CA ASN A 72 -2.08 5.28 3.63
C ASN A 72 -3.51 5.67 4.03
N THR A 73 -4.45 5.72 3.08
CA THR A 73 -5.87 5.98 3.37
C THR A 73 -6.47 4.89 4.26
N VAL A 74 -6.15 3.61 4.00
CA VAL A 74 -6.63 2.49 4.82
C VAL A 74 -5.99 2.49 6.20
N ILE A 75 -4.65 2.60 6.28
CA ILE A 75 -3.91 2.57 7.55
C ILE A 75 -4.31 3.71 8.48
N GLN A 76 -4.46 4.93 7.93
CA GLN A 76 -4.84 6.11 8.69
C GLN A 76 -6.35 6.21 8.95
N ARG A 77 -7.14 5.27 8.43
CA ARG A 77 -8.60 5.25 8.52
C ARG A 77 -9.26 6.58 8.09
N LYS A 78 -8.75 7.16 6.98
CA LYS A 78 -9.21 8.45 6.42
C LYS A 78 -9.95 8.31 5.09
N GLY A 79 -10.65 7.21 4.87
CA GLY A 79 -11.46 6.99 3.66
C GLY A 79 -12.90 7.48 3.80
N LEU A 80 -13.70 7.13 2.80
CA LEU A 80 -15.12 7.50 2.72
C LEU A 80 -15.92 6.81 3.84
N ARG A 81 -16.89 7.51 4.43
CA ARG A 81 -17.84 6.90 5.37
C ARG A 81 -18.86 6.07 4.59
N LEU A 82 -18.68 4.77 4.60
CA LEU A 82 -19.46 3.84 3.79
C LEU A 82 -20.58 3.17 4.56
N ALA A 83 -21.69 2.88 3.86
CA ALA A 83 -22.65 1.86 4.23
C ALA A 83 -22.44 0.59 3.40
N LEU A 84 -22.77 -0.57 3.95
CA LEU A 84 -22.78 -1.85 3.24
C LEU A 84 -24.21 -2.36 3.13
N PHE A 85 -24.66 -2.62 1.89
CA PHE A 85 -25.89 -3.37 1.63
C PHE A 85 -25.53 -4.82 1.32
N THR A 86 -26.02 -5.74 2.14
CA THR A 86 -25.77 -7.18 1.99
C THR A 86 -27.08 -7.95 1.97
N THR A 87 -27.01 -9.23 1.63
CA THR A 87 -28.19 -10.10 1.70
C THR A 87 -28.73 -10.12 3.13
N GLU A 88 -30.04 -10.06 3.28
CA GLU A 88 -30.70 -10.14 4.58
C GLU A 88 -30.21 -11.36 5.38
N HIS A 89 -30.05 -11.17 6.71
CA HIS A 89 -29.43 -12.12 7.66
C HIS A 89 -27.91 -12.33 7.52
N PHE A 90 -27.20 -11.59 6.64
CA PHE A 90 -25.74 -11.65 6.48
C PHE A 90 -25.01 -10.38 6.91
N ARG A 91 -25.63 -9.56 7.76
CA ARG A 91 -25.10 -8.27 8.21
C ARG A 91 -23.79 -8.38 9.01
N ASP A 92 -23.45 -9.56 9.51
CA ASP A 92 -22.26 -9.79 10.35
C ASP A 92 -21.02 -10.19 9.54
N VAL A 93 -21.10 -10.18 8.21
CA VAL A 93 -20.03 -10.67 7.30
C VAL A 93 -18.68 -10.02 7.56
N LEU A 94 -18.64 -8.71 7.85
CA LEU A 94 -17.39 -7.99 8.11
C LEU A 94 -16.84 -8.23 9.51
N GLU A 95 -17.70 -8.41 10.52
CA GLU A 95 -17.30 -8.69 11.91
C GLU A 95 -16.86 -10.14 12.08
N VAL A 96 -17.62 -11.07 11.56
CA VAL A 96 -17.32 -12.50 11.63
C VAL A 96 -16.07 -12.80 10.80
N ALA A 97 -15.91 -12.18 9.65
CA ALA A 97 -14.78 -12.34 8.74
C ALA A 97 -14.49 -13.84 8.52
N ARG A 98 -13.30 -14.31 8.90
CA ARG A 98 -12.91 -15.74 8.88
C ARG A 98 -12.70 -16.30 10.29
N LEU A 99 -13.25 -15.67 11.30
CA LEU A 99 -13.10 -16.05 12.72
C LEU A 99 -11.63 -16.15 13.19
N LYS A 100 -10.70 -15.61 12.42
CA LYS A 100 -9.27 -15.60 12.79
C LYS A 100 -9.06 -14.64 13.96
N ILE A 101 -8.43 -15.16 15.01
CA ILE A 101 -7.94 -14.36 16.13
C ILE A 101 -6.51 -13.97 15.80
N PRO A 102 -6.15 -12.68 15.78
CA PRO A 102 -4.82 -12.22 15.39
C PRO A 102 -3.70 -12.84 16.23
N ASP A 103 -3.89 -12.90 17.55
CA ASP A 103 -2.99 -13.55 18.49
C ASP A 103 -3.77 -14.58 19.31
N MET A 104 -3.63 -15.85 18.96
CA MET A 104 -4.40 -16.97 19.52
C MET A 104 -4.07 -17.26 20.97
N TYR A 105 -2.87 -16.89 21.43
CA TYR A 105 -2.38 -17.14 22.78
C TYR A 105 -2.54 -15.94 23.72
N ASN A 106 -3.08 -14.84 23.23
CA ASN A 106 -3.33 -13.63 24.00
C ASN A 106 -4.81 -13.51 24.34
N LEU A 107 -5.14 -13.64 25.61
CA LEU A 107 -6.53 -13.51 26.11
C LEU A 107 -7.14 -12.12 25.85
N LEU A 108 -6.31 -11.11 25.64
CA LEU A 108 -6.72 -9.73 25.31
C LEU A 108 -6.68 -9.46 23.80
N SER A 109 -6.48 -10.49 22.97
CA SER A 109 -6.47 -10.35 21.52
C SER A 109 -7.78 -9.76 21.02
N LYS A 110 -7.69 -8.70 20.24
CA LYS A 110 -8.84 -8.03 19.63
C LYS A 110 -8.81 -8.19 18.12
N ARG A 111 -9.97 -8.39 17.53
CA ARG A 111 -10.09 -8.33 16.06
C ARG A 111 -9.99 -6.87 15.59
N PRO A 112 -9.48 -6.65 14.37
CA PRO A 112 -9.55 -5.32 13.75
C PRO A 112 -11.00 -4.83 13.70
N GLN A 113 -11.20 -3.56 14.01
CA GLN A 113 -12.52 -2.96 13.80
C GLN A 113 -12.77 -2.85 12.28
N PRO A 114 -13.91 -3.33 11.77
CA PRO A 114 -14.24 -3.18 10.35
C PRO A 114 -14.18 -1.72 9.88
N LEU A 115 -13.89 -1.51 8.58
CA LEU A 115 -13.93 -0.17 7.96
C LEU A 115 -15.37 0.37 7.89
N ILE A 116 -16.35 -0.53 7.82
CA ILE A 116 -17.77 -0.20 7.94
C ILE A 116 -18.25 -0.82 9.24
N PRO A 117 -18.62 -0.03 10.25
CA PRO A 117 -19.13 -0.53 11.53
C PRO A 117 -20.50 -1.18 11.33
N ARG A 118 -20.88 -2.05 12.27
CA ARG A 118 -22.08 -2.91 12.18
C ARG A 118 -23.39 -2.14 12.02
N ASP A 119 -23.48 -0.96 12.58
CA ASP A 119 -24.64 -0.04 12.46
C ASP A 119 -24.81 0.57 11.06
N LEU A 120 -23.76 0.54 10.24
CA LEU A 120 -23.79 0.93 8.82
C LEU A 120 -23.91 -0.27 7.87
N VAL A 121 -24.24 -1.46 8.35
CA VAL A 121 -24.48 -2.67 7.53
C VAL A 121 -25.97 -2.96 7.51
N PHE A 122 -26.58 -2.89 6.35
CA PHE A 122 -28.03 -3.07 6.12
C PHE A 122 -28.30 -4.31 5.30
N GLY A 123 -29.31 -5.09 5.72
CA GLY A 123 -29.80 -6.24 4.97
C GLY A 123 -30.85 -5.82 3.96
N ILE A 124 -30.74 -6.32 2.73
CA ILE A 124 -31.77 -6.15 1.70
C ILE A 124 -32.31 -7.51 1.28
N THR A 125 -33.63 -7.59 1.10
CA THR A 125 -34.33 -8.82 0.75
C THR A 125 -34.13 -9.17 -0.71
N GLY A 126 -33.65 -10.35 -0.97
CA GLY A 126 -33.33 -10.90 -2.29
C GLY A 126 -32.32 -12.02 -2.16
N ARG A 127 -32.49 -13.13 -2.88
CA ARG A 127 -31.63 -14.31 -2.75
C ARG A 127 -31.31 -14.94 -4.09
N LEU A 128 -30.03 -15.14 -4.34
CA LEU A 128 -29.52 -15.99 -5.41
C LEU A 128 -28.96 -17.29 -4.83
N LYS A 129 -29.07 -18.38 -5.57
CA LYS A 129 -28.46 -19.68 -5.26
C LYS A 129 -27.01 -19.73 -5.78
N ALA A 130 -26.27 -20.74 -5.36
CA ALA A 130 -24.88 -20.94 -5.76
C ALA A 130 -24.70 -21.16 -7.28
N ASP A 131 -25.71 -21.67 -7.97
CA ASP A 131 -25.74 -21.80 -9.43
C ASP A 131 -26.09 -20.48 -10.17
N GLY A 132 -26.46 -19.42 -9.42
CA GLY A 132 -26.88 -18.13 -9.94
C GLY A 132 -28.38 -18.01 -10.23
N ALA A 133 -29.19 -19.06 -9.96
CA ALA A 133 -30.63 -18.97 -10.09
C ALA A 133 -31.23 -18.09 -8.99
N GLU A 134 -32.28 -17.35 -9.32
CA GLU A 134 -33.05 -16.55 -8.36
C GLU A 134 -33.90 -17.48 -7.48
N GLU A 135 -33.76 -17.36 -6.17
CA GLU A 135 -34.58 -18.01 -5.16
C GLU A 135 -35.66 -17.07 -4.62
N THR A 136 -35.28 -15.83 -4.37
CA THR A 136 -36.16 -14.76 -3.92
C THR A 136 -35.81 -13.50 -4.70
N ALA A 137 -36.82 -12.90 -5.31
CA ALA A 137 -36.65 -11.63 -6.07
C ALA A 137 -36.16 -10.49 -5.15
N LEU A 138 -35.44 -9.55 -5.73
CA LEU A 138 -35.00 -8.36 -5.01
C LEU A 138 -36.22 -7.48 -4.69
N GLU A 139 -36.42 -7.19 -3.39
CA GLU A 139 -37.51 -6.35 -2.92
C GLU A 139 -37.13 -4.87 -2.91
N GLU A 140 -37.77 -4.05 -3.73
CA GLU A 140 -37.49 -2.61 -3.85
C GLU A 140 -37.71 -1.86 -2.52
N ALA A 141 -38.75 -2.23 -1.75
CA ALA A 141 -39.03 -1.61 -0.45
C ALA A 141 -37.90 -1.83 0.57
N SER A 142 -37.22 -2.98 0.53
CA SER A 142 -36.09 -3.25 1.41
C SER A 142 -34.85 -2.41 1.03
N VAL A 143 -34.63 -2.16 -0.27
CA VAL A 143 -33.56 -1.30 -0.75
C VAL A 143 -33.86 0.16 -0.37
N ALA A 144 -35.09 0.62 -0.56
CA ALA A 144 -35.49 2.00 -0.21
C ALA A 144 -35.30 2.27 1.29
N ARG A 145 -35.72 1.35 2.16
CA ARG A 145 -35.50 1.45 3.60
C ARG A 145 -34.00 1.51 3.95
N ALA A 146 -33.19 0.64 3.34
CA ALA A 146 -31.73 0.65 3.58
C ALA A 146 -31.08 1.97 3.14
N VAL A 147 -31.54 2.61 2.06
CA VAL A 147 -31.06 3.92 1.60
C VAL A 147 -31.42 5.01 2.62
N GLU A 148 -32.65 5.03 3.13
CA GLU A 148 -33.09 6.01 4.14
C GLU A 148 -32.27 5.85 5.43
N GLU A 149 -32.09 4.63 5.93
CA GLU A 149 -31.29 4.33 7.13
C GLU A 149 -29.82 4.70 6.93
N ALA A 150 -29.22 4.38 5.78
CA ALA A 150 -27.84 4.74 5.46
C ALA A 150 -27.64 6.27 5.42
N ARG A 151 -28.57 7.01 4.80
CA ARG A 151 -28.54 8.49 4.79
C ARG A 151 -28.68 9.07 6.20
N ALA A 152 -29.62 8.56 6.99
CA ALA A 152 -29.82 9.00 8.37
C ALA A 152 -28.58 8.76 9.24
N ALA A 153 -27.83 7.68 8.95
CA ALA A 153 -26.56 7.36 9.61
C ALA A 153 -25.36 8.15 9.04
N GLY A 154 -25.55 9.01 8.06
CA GLY A 154 -24.51 9.88 7.47
C GLY A 154 -23.55 9.12 6.57
N ALA A 155 -24.01 8.11 5.85
CA ALA A 155 -23.20 7.43 4.84
C ALA A 155 -22.94 8.36 3.63
N GLU A 156 -21.68 8.40 3.20
CA GLU A 156 -21.19 9.19 2.05
C GLU A 156 -21.01 8.32 0.79
N GLY A 157 -21.14 7.01 0.93
CA GLY A 157 -21.08 6.05 -0.16
C GLY A 157 -21.72 4.71 0.24
N ILE A 158 -22.17 3.94 -0.73
CA ILE A 158 -22.81 2.64 -0.51
C ILE A 158 -22.06 1.55 -1.27
N VAL A 159 -21.65 0.50 -0.55
CA VAL A 159 -21.15 -0.74 -1.15
C VAL A 159 -22.29 -1.75 -1.16
N ILE A 160 -22.53 -2.39 -2.29
CA ILE A 160 -23.49 -3.48 -2.41
C ILE A 160 -22.72 -4.78 -2.62
N SER A 161 -22.90 -5.73 -1.71
CA SER A 161 -22.26 -7.05 -1.77
C SER A 161 -23.25 -8.14 -1.36
N LEU A 162 -23.81 -8.80 -2.37
CA LEU A 162 -24.85 -9.80 -2.19
C LEU A 162 -24.30 -11.22 -2.38
N LEU A 163 -24.95 -12.20 -1.77
CA LEU A 163 -24.58 -13.59 -1.93
C LEU A 163 -24.64 -14.01 -3.41
N HIS A 164 -23.61 -14.75 -3.81
CA HIS A 164 -23.47 -15.31 -5.16
C HIS A 164 -23.44 -14.30 -6.31
N SER A 165 -23.24 -12.99 -6.04
CA SER A 165 -23.14 -11.96 -7.07
C SER A 165 -21.94 -12.15 -8.02
N TYR A 166 -20.91 -12.89 -7.60
CA TYR A 166 -19.80 -13.30 -8.48
C TYR A 166 -20.27 -14.20 -9.64
N ARG A 167 -21.37 -14.94 -9.44
CA ARG A 167 -21.97 -15.85 -10.43
C ARG A 167 -23.04 -15.16 -11.26
N ASN A 168 -23.88 -14.37 -10.60
CA ASN A 168 -24.95 -13.60 -11.24
C ASN A 168 -25.05 -12.22 -10.57
N PRO A 169 -24.64 -11.12 -11.24
CA PRO A 169 -24.65 -9.79 -10.68
C PRO A 169 -26.03 -9.11 -10.74
N ALA A 170 -27.08 -9.75 -11.25
CA ALA A 170 -28.36 -9.13 -11.56
C ALA A 170 -28.97 -8.36 -10.38
N HIS A 171 -28.95 -8.94 -9.16
CA HIS A 171 -29.48 -8.27 -7.97
C HIS A 171 -28.63 -7.06 -7.55
N GLU A 172 -27.30 -7.12 -7.61
CA GLU A 172 -26.43 -5.97 -7.32
C GLU A 172 -26.67 -4.84 -8.34
N LEU A 173 -26.77 -5.18 -9.62
CA LEU A 173 -27.06 -4.20 -10.68
C LEU A 173 -28.45 -3.58 -10.54
N ALA A 174 -29.46 -4.36 -10.15
CA ALA A 174 -30.80 -3.86 -9.90
C ALA A 174 -30.83 -2.94 -8.67
N ALA A 175 -30.22 -3.36 -7.56
CA ALA A 175 -30.09 -2.55 -6.35
C ALA A 175 -29.34 -1.24 -6.62
N LYS A 176 -28.24 -1.26 -7.38
CA LYS A 176 -27.52 -0.06 -7.80
C LYS A 176 -28.42 0.95 -8.50
N ARG A 177 -29.18 0.51 -9.51
CA ARG A 177 -30.13 1.39 -10.22
C ARG A 177 -31.21 1.98 -9.29
N MET A 178 -31.67 1.21 -8.30
CA MET A 178 -32.62 1.69 -7.32
C MET A 178 -32.00 2.75 -6.41
N VAL A 179 -30.77 2.51 -5.90
CA VAL A 179 -30.04 3.47 -5.07
C VAL A 179 -29.74 4.76 -5.85
N GLU A 180 -29.25 4.67 -7.08
CA GLU A 180 -28.95 5.83 -7.94
C GLU A 180 -30.19 6.68 -8.21
N ARG A 181 -31.39 6.08 -8.28
CA ARG A 181 -32.67 6.79 -8.40
C ARG A 181 -33.08 7.46 -7.09
N LEU A 182 -32.88 6.79 -5.94
CA LEU A 182 -33.33 7.26 -4.62
C LEU A 182 -32.34 8.24 -3.98
N ALA A 183 -31.05 8.09 -4.29
CA ALA A 183 -29.94 8.83 -3.71
C ALA A 183 -28.86 9.15 -4.76
N PRO A 184 -29.16 9.98 -5.79
CA PRO A 184 -28.24 10.25 -6.91
C PRO A 184 -26.95 10.96 -6.50
N ASP A 185 -26.91 11.52 -5.33
CA ASP A 185 -25.76 12.19 -4.72
C ASP A 185 -24.78 11.21 -4.00
N ILE A 186 -25.19 9.97 -3.77
CA ILE A 186 -24.38 8.96 -3.07
C ILE A 186 -23.76 7.99 -4.08
N PRO A 187 -22.42 7.88 -4.17
CA PRO A 187 -21.76 6.93 -5.03
C PRO A 187 -22.02 5.49 -4.60
N VAL A 188 -22.23 4.60 -5.58
CA VAL A 188 -22.54 3.19 -5.37
C VAL A 188 -21.46 2.31 -5.97
N PHE A 189 -20.99 1.36 -5.18
CA PHE A 189 -19.93 0.44 -5.54
C PHE A 189 -20.44 -1.01 -5.45
N LEU A 190 -20.22 -1.80 -6.49
CA LEU A 190 -20.64 -3.20 -6.53
C LEU A 190 -19.47 -4.15 -6.29
N SER A 191 -19.70 -5.17 -5.47
CA SER A 191 -18.71 -6.22 -5.24
C SER A 191 -18.41 -7.01 -6.52
N SER A 192 -19.42 -7.23 -7.35
CA SER A 192 -19.32 -7.91 -8.64
C SER A 192 -18.56 -7.13 -9.72
N GLU A 193 -18.55 -5.79 -9.66
CA GLU A 193 -17.76 -4.95 -10.56
C GLU A 193 -16.32 -4.75 -10.06
N THR A 194 -16.13 -4.73 -8.73
CA THR A 194 -14.82 -4.48 -8.13
C THR A 194 -13.89 -5.69 -8.27
N TRP A 195 -14.32 -6.85 -7.76
CA TRP A 195 -13.55 -8.09 -7.84
C TRP A 195 -14.45 -9.32 -7.64
N PRO A 196 -15.00 -9.92 -8.70
CA PRO A 196 -16.03 -10.96 -8.62
C PRO A 196 -15.47 -12.34 -8.26
N ILE A 197 -14.88 -12.47 -7.07
CA ILE A 197 -14.40 -13.78 -6.57
C ILE A 197 -15.46 -14.50 -5.75
N ILE A 198 -15.33 -15.82 -5.70
CA ILE A 198 -16.09 -16.67 -4.79
C ILE A 198 -15.74 -16.31 -3.34
N ARG A 199 -16.64 -16.58 -2.40
CA ARG A 199 -16.58 -16.28 -0.96
C ARG A 199 -16.93 -14.82 -0.63
N GLU A 200 -17.93 -14.71 0.20
CA GLU A 200 -18.60 -13.45 0.52
C GLU A 200 -17.70 -12.46 1.24
N TYR A 201 -16.95 -12.92 2.25
CA TYR A 201 -16.07 -12.04 3.01
C TYR A 201 -14.97 -11.45 2.14
N GLU A 202 -14.26 -12.29 1.38
CA GLU A 202 -13.15 -11.86 0.53
C GLU A 202 -13.61 -10.87 -0.54
N ARG A 203 -14.76 -11.12 -1.15
CA ARG A 203 -15.34 -10.20 -2.15
C ARG A 203 -15.80 -8.91 -1.50
N THR A 204 -16.50 -8.99 -0.36
CA THR A 204 -17.02 -7.83 0.35
C THR A 204 -15.89 -6.93 0.85
N ILE A 205 -14.88 -7.47 1.55
CA ILE A 205 -13.78 -6.65 2.08
C ILE A 205 -12.97 -6.00 0.96
N THR A 206 -12.77 -6.69 -0.17
CA THR A 206 -12.08 -6.13 -1.34
C THR A 206 -12.88 -4.98 -1.94
N ALA A 207 -14.19 -5.11 -2.07
CA ALA A 207 -15.07 -4.04 -2.54
C ALA A 207 -15.11 -2.84 -1.57
N VAL A 208 -15.18 -3.13 -0.27
CA VAL A 208 -15.15 -2.10 0.79
C VAL A 208 -13.85 -1.31 0.74
N ILE A 209 -12.69 -1.98 0.67
CA ILE A 209 -11.40 -1.29 0.57
C ILE A 209 -11.34 -0.44 -0.71
N GLY A 210 -11.79 -0.97 -1.85
CA GLY A 210 -11.85 -0.23 -3.11
C GLY A 210 -12.68 1.04 -2.99
N ALA A 211 -13.91 0.93 -2.51
CA ALA A 211 -14.81 2.06 -2.30
C ALA A 211 -14.27 3.07 -1.27
N TYR A 212 -13.63 2.58 -0.21
CA TYR A 212 -13.09 3.38 0.88
C TYR A 212 -11.99 4.34 0.41
N VAL A 213 -11.12 3.90 -0.51
CA VAL A 213 -9.98 4.68 -0.98
C VAL A 213 -10.28 5.47 -2.26
N GLN A 214 -11.30 5.09 -3.01
CA GLN A 214 -11.56 5.56 -4.37
C GLN A 214 -11.61 7.08 -4.51
N PRO A 215 -12.32 7.88 -3.69
CA PRO A 215 -12.37 9.31 -3.88
C PRO A 215 -11.01 10.00 -3.72
N ARG A 216 -10.20 9.55 -2.75
CA ARG A 216 -8.84 10.09 -2.54
C ARG A 216 -7.91 9.73 -3.68
N VAL A 217 -7.97 8.49 -4.15
CA VAL A 217 -7.19 8.03 -5.30
C VAL A 217 -7.60 8.79 -6.56
N ALA A 218 -8.91 8.93 -6.81
CA ALA A 218 -9.41 9.65 -7.97
C ALA A 218 -9.00 11.14 -7.96
N HIS A 219 -9.10 11.80 -6.80
CA HIS A 219 -8.64 13.18 -6.61
C HIS A 219 -7.13 13.31 -6.87
N TYR A 220 -6.33 12.43 -6.26
CA TYR A 220 -4.88 12.38 -6.46
C TYR A 220 -4.51 12.22 -7.95
N LEU A 221 -5.13 11.27 -8.64
CA LEU A 221 -4.84 11.01 -10.05
C LEU A 221 -5.27 12.17 -10.95
N GLY A 222 -6.40 12.81 -10.64
CA GLY A 222 -6.83 14.04 -11.32
C GLY A 222 -5.83 15.17 -11.14
N SER A 223 -5.33 15.38 -9.92
CA SER A 223 -4.31 16.39 -9.63
C SER A 223 -3.00 16.09 -10.35
N LEU A 224 -2.57 14.83 -10.39
CA LEU A 224 -1.36 14.41 -11.11
C LEU A 224 -1.47 14.66 -12.61
N GLN A 225 -2.59 14.29 -13.24
CA GLN A 225 -2.83 14.55 -14.67
C GLN A 225 -2.78 16.05 -14.99
N ALA A 226 -3.46 16.86 -14.16
CA ALA A 226 -3.44 18.31 -14.31
C ALA A 226 -2.05 18.89 -14.14
N ALA A 227 -1.29 18.42 -13.14
CA ALA A 227 0.07 18.86 -12.87
C ALA A 227 1.00 18.56 -14.05
N LEU A 228 1.02 17.33 -14.56
CA LEU A 228 1.84 16.95 -15.72
C LEU A 228 1.50 17.75 -16.97
N LYS A 229 0.20 17.92 -17.24
CA LYS A 229 -0.28 18.73 -18.37
C LYS A 229 0.19 20.19 -18.27
N ASN A 230 0.05 20.78 -17.09
CA ASN A 230 0.47 22.17 -16.84
C ASN A 230 2.00 22.34 -16.92
N ALA A 231 2.77 21.31 -16.57
CA ALA A 231 4.22 21.28 -16.74
C ALA A 231 4.67 21.09 -18.20
N GLY A 232 3.73 20.81 -19.14
CA GLY A 232 4.06 20.58 -20.53
C GLY A 232 4.58 19.17 -20.84
N VAL A 233 4.28 18.19 -19.96
CA VAL A 233 4.60 16.77 -20.20
C VAL A 233 3.51 16.16 -21.09
N PRO A 234 3.84 15.65 -22.29
CA PRO A 234 2.86 15.09 -23.21
C PRO A 234 2.40 13.69 -22.83
N ALA A 235 3.16 12.99 -21.98
CA ALA A 235 2.86 11.63 -21.57
C ALA A 235 1.67 11.57 -20.62
N GLU A 236 0.67 10.74 -20.95
CA GLU A 236 -0.40 10.37 -20.00
C GLU A 236 0.17 9.48 -18.90
N PRO A 237 -0.14 9.77 -17.62
CA PRO A 237 0.36 8.96 -16.51
C PRO A 237 -0.22 7.55 -16.54
N ARG A 238 0.65 6.59 -16.42
CA ARG A 238 0.34 5.17 -16.27
C ARG A 238 0.62 4.76 -14.82
N LEU A 239 -0.21 3.89 -14.30
CA LEU A 239 -0.12 3.41 -12.93
C LEU A 239 0.30 1.95 -12.92
N THR A 240 1.19 1.62 -12.02
CA THR A 240 1.53 0.21 -11.78
C THR A 240 0.40 -0.46 -11.02
N LYS A 241 0.06 -1.69 -11.40
CA LYS A 241 -0.86 -2.55 -10.65
C LYS A 241 -0.12 -3.33 -9.58
N SER A 242 -0.85 -3.80 -8.58
CA SER A 242 -0.32 -4.68 -7.51
C SER A 242 0.27 -6.00 -8.04
N ASN A 243 -0.11 -6.42 -9.24
CA ASN A 243 0.45 -7.60 -9.93
C ASN A 243 1.58 -7.26 -10.91
N GLY A 244 2.06 -6.00 -10.93
CA GLY A 244 3.14 -5.55 -11.82
C GLY A 244 2.74 -5.16 -13.23
N GLY A 245 1.47 -5.32 -13.61
CA GLY A 245 0.93 -4.74 -14.83
C GLY A 245 0.80 -3.22 -14.73
N VAL A 246 0.37 -2.58 -15.81
CA VAL A 246 0.10 -1.14 -15.85
C VAL A 246 -1.34 -0.86 -16.27
N MET A 247 -1.87 0.28 -15.85
CA MET A 247 -3.19 0.78 -16.25
C MET A 247 -3.12 2.28 -16.51
N SER A 248 -4.10 2.84 -17.21
CA SER A 248 -4.22 4.29 -17.37
C SER A 248 -4.69 4.96 -16.07
N ALA A 249 -4.47 6.27 -15.92
CA ALA A 249 -4.99 7.02 -14.78
C ALA A 249 -6.53 6.95 -14.71
N GLU A 250 -7.24 6.99 -15.85
CA GLU A 250 -8.70 6.87 -15.88
C GLU A 250 -9.18 5.51 -15.35
N GLN A 251 -8.53 4.41 -15.75
CA GLN A 251 -8.81 3.10 -15.16
C GLN A 251 -8.50 3.06 -13.66
N GLY A 252 -7.39 3.70 -13.25
CA GLY A 252 -7.00 3.79 -11.84
C GLY A 252 -8.02 4.50 -10.95
N LYS A 253 -8.73 5.52 -11.47
CA LYS A 253 -9.79 6.23 -10.74
C LYS A 253 -10.98 5.33 -10.40
N SER A 254 -11.33 4.37 -11.26
CA SER A 254 -12.46 3.46 -11.08
C SER A 254 -12.05 2.08 -10.51
N GLN A 255 -10.85 1.59 -10.82
CA GLN A 255 -10.34 0.29 -10.43
C GLN A 255 -9.18 0.41 -9.42
N CYS A 256 -9.24 1.39 -8.53
CA CYS A 256 -8.18 1.75 -7.61
C CYS A 256 -7.70 0.59 -6.73
N VAL A 257 -8.56 -0.39 -6.45
CA VAL A 257 -8.21 -1.60 -5.67
C VAL A 257 -7.02 -2.35 -6.29
N GLN A 258 -6.89 -2.36 -7.62
CA GLN A 258 -5.82 -3.08 -8.32
C GLN A 258 -4.44 -2.42 -8.21
N MET A 259 -4.36 -1.18 -7.73
CA MET A 259 -3.11 -0.43 -7.62
C MET A 259 -2.68 -0.12 -6.17
N ILE A 260 -3.40 -0.61 -5.19
CA ILE A 260 -3.15 -0.26 -3.78
C ILE A 260 -1.72 -0.62 -3.35
N LEU A 261 -1.17 -1.76 -3.82
CA LEU A 261 0.19 -2.25 -3.55
C LEU A 261 1.17 -1.96 -4.70
N SER A 262 0.95 -0.89 -5.47
CA SER A 262 1.69 -0.62 -6.72
C SER A 262 3.17 -0.29 -6.51
N GLY A 263 3.52 0.49 -5.50
CA GLY A 263 4.92 0.85 -5.19
C GLY A 263 5.77 -0.38 -4.88
N THR A 264 5.34 -1.17 -3.90
CA THR A 264 6.00 -2.43 -3.50
C THR A 264 6.13 -3.42 -4.66
N ALA A 265 5.06 -3.57 -5.48
CA ALA A 265 5.09 -4.44 -6.65
C ALA A 265 6.13 -3.99 -7.68
N SER A 266 6.21 -2.67 -7.93
CA SER A 266 7.21 -2.10 -8.85
C SER A 266 8.63 -2.37 -8.40
N GLY A 267 8.92 -2.21 -7.11
CA GLY A 267 10.23 -2.48 -6.51
C GLY A 267 10.66 -3.93 -6.69
N VAL A 268 9.76 -4.89 -6.44
CA VAL A 268 10.06 -6.32 -6.60
C VAL A 268 10.26 -6.72 -8.06
N ILE A 269 9.48 -6.16 -8.98
CA ILE A 269 9.66 -6.41 -10.43
C ILE A 269 10.97 -5.83 -10.92
N GLY A 270 11.34 -4.62 -10.46
CA GLY A 270 12.64 -4.04 -10.74
C GLY A 270 13.78 -4.91 -10.21
N ALA A 271 13.66 -5.42 -8.99
CA ALA A 271 14.64 -6.34 -8.40
C ALA A 271 14.74 -7.66 -9.17
N ALA A 272 13.62 -8.22 -9.65
CA ALA A 272 13.62 -9.41 -10.48
C ALA A 272 14.34 -9.17 -11.82
N TYR A 273 14.11 -8.03 -12.46
CA TYR A 273 14.82 -7.62 -13.66
C TYR A 273 16.34 -7.51 -13.44
N VAL A 274 16.75 -6.84 -12.35
CA VAL A 274 18.19 -6.72 -11.99
C VAL A 274 18.79 -8.09 -11.73
N ALA A 275 18.07 -8.99 -11.03
CA ALA A 275 18.52 -10.36 -10.80
C ALA A 275 18.70 -11.14 -12.11
N GLU A 276 17.78 -10.99 -13.06
CA GLU A 276 17.82 -11.64 -14.38
C GLU A 276 19.06 -11.21 -15.18
N ILE A 277 19.30 -9.90 -15.34
CA ILE A 277 20.47 -9.39 -16.06
C ILE A 277 21.79 -9.70 -15.36
N SER A 278 21.77 -9.95 -14.06
CA SER A 278 22.92 -10.37 -13.26
C SER A 278 23.11 -11.88 -13.23
N GLY A 279 22.26 -12.66 -13.91
CA GLY A 279 22.31 -14.12 -13.90
C GLY A 279 21.92 -14.79 -12.57
N ILE A 280 21.28 -14.05 -11.66
CA ILE A 280 20.90 -14.53 -10.34
C ILE A 280 19.48 -15.10 -10.39
N LYS A 281 19.36 -16.42 -10.22
CA LYS A 281 18.06 -17.12 -10.29
C LYS A 281 17.27 -17.06 -8.99
N ARG A 282 17.93 -16.94 -7.85
CA ARG A 282 17.29 -16.92 -6.52
C ARG A 282 17.85 -15.81 -5.68
N CYS A 283 17.01 -14.90 -5.26
CA CYS A 283 17.42 -13.80 -4.38
C CYS A 283 16.24 -13.33 -3.53
N ILE A 284 16.54 -12.44 -2.62
CA ILE A 284 15.57 -11.72 -1.82
C ILE A 284 15.80 -10.23 -2.13
N SER A 285 14.76 -9.54 -2.53
CA SER A 285 14.76 -8.09 -2.54
C SER A 285 14.46 -7.58 -1.13
N LEU A 286 15.13 -6.51 -0.74
CA LEU A 286 14.86 -5.78 0.49
C LEU A 286 14.86 -4.29 0.17
N ASP A 287 13.71 -3.67 0.36
CA ASP A 287 13.52 -2.23 0.22
C ASP A 287 13.26 -1.64 1.61
N ILE A 288 14.13 -0.75 2.08
CA ILE A 288 14.01 -0.11 3.38
C ILE A 288 13.60 1.33 3.17
N GLY A 289 12.31 1.59 3.36
CA GLY A 289 11.74 2.93 3.33
C GLY A 289 11.92 3.70 4.64
N GLY A 290 11.26 4.84 4.75
CA GLY A 290 11.27 5.65 5.98
C GLY A 290 10.44 5.04 7.12
N THR A 291 9.36 4.33 6.81
CA THR A 291 8.39 3.81 7.79
C THR A 291 8.34 2.29 7.87
N SER A 292 8.67 1.61 6.79
CA SER A 292 8.62 0.15 6.67
C SER A 292 9.80 -0.37 5.86
N ALA A 293 10.06 -1.65 6.00
CA ALA A 293 10.94 -2.42 5.13
C ALA A 293 10.13 -3.50 4.42
N ASP A 294 10.27 -3.60 3.11
CA ASP A 294 9.57 -4.54 2.26
C ASP A 294 10.52 -5.60 1.74
N ALA A 295 10.21 -6.87 2.04
CA ALA A 295 11.01 -8.00 1.61
C ALA A 295 10.20 -8.91 0.69
N ALA A 296 10.78 -9.29 -0.46
CA ALA A 296 10.16 -10.25 -1.37
C ALA A 296 11.16 -11.31 -1.84
N VAL A 297 10.62 -12.49 -2.19
CA VAL A 297 11.39 -13.62 -2.66
C VAL A 297 11.26 -13.73 -4.17
N ILE A 298 12.40 -13.87 -4.85
CA ILE A 298 12.50 -14.08 -6.30
C ILE A 298 13.05 -15.49 -6.51
N ILE A 299 12.32 -16.33 -7.22
CA ILE A 299 12.68 -17.73 -7.51
C ILE A 299 12.65 -17.92 -9.03
N ASP A 300 13.73 -18.47 -9.56
CA ASP A 300 13.95 -18.69 -11.01
C ASP A 300 13.74 -17.41 -11.85
N GLY A 301 14.19 -16.27 -11.29
CA GLY A 301 14.07 -14.96 -11.92
C GLY A 301 12.66 -14.36 -11.85
N GLN A 302 11.70 -15.02 -11.20
CA GLN A 302 10.31 -14.56 -11.14
C GLN A 302 9.90 -14.13 -9.72
N PRO A 303 9.20 -13.00 -9.59
CA PRO A 303 8.55 -12.63 -8.32
C PRO A 303 7.53 -13.70 -7.92
N GLN A 304 7.33 -13.88 -6.64
CA GLN A 304 6.25 -14.72 -6.16
C GLN A 304 4.96 -13.90 -6.12
N PHE A 305 3.84 -14.53 -6.48
CA PHE A 305 2.51 -13.93 -6.44
C PHE A 305 1.66 -14.58 -5.37
N GLY A 306 0.82 -13.78 -4.73
CA GLY A 306 -0.11 -14.23 -3.70
C GLY A 306 -1.50 -13.62 -3.89
N VAL A 307 -2.44 -14.12 -3.08
CA VAL A 307 -3.77 -13.55 -2.90
C VAL A 307 -4.01 -13.44 -1.41
N GLY A 308 -4.54 -12.31 -0.96
CA GLY A 308 -4.77 -12.06 0.47
C GLY A 308 -3.62 -11.35 1.15
N GLU A 309 -2.95 -10.45 0.45
CA GLU A 309 -1.94 -9.56 1.03
C GLU A 309 -2.58 -8.62 2.07
N THR A 310 -1.79 -8.23 3.06
CA THR A 310 -2.28 -7.45 4.20
C THR A 310 -1.99 -5.97 4.00
N ILE A 311 -2.99 -5.13 4.21
CA ILE A 311 -2.90 -3.67 4.22
C ILE A 311 -3.30 -3.19 5.61
N GLY A 312 -2.32 -2.80 6.43
CA GLY A 312 -2.58 -2.54 7.84
C GLY A 312 -3.16 -3.78 8.54
N GLU A 313 -4.39 -3.68 9.01
CA GLU A 313 -5.11 -4.78 9.68
C GLU A 313 -5.99 -5.61 8.74
N PHE A 314 -6.12 -5.25 7.46
CA PHE A 314 -7.07 -5.86 6.52
C PHE A 314 -6.36 -6.67 5.44
N GLN A 315 -6.97 -7.78 5.05
CA GLN A 315 -6.53 -8.55 3.89
C GLN A 315 -7.29 -8.11 2.65
N ILE A 316 -6.56 -7.93 1.54
CA ILE A 316 -7.12 -7.65 0.23
C ILE A 316 -6.94 -8.87 -0.69
N TYR A 317 -7.98 -9.26 -1.39
CA TYR A 317 -7.99 -10.52 -2.13
C TYR A 317 -7.88 -10.30 -3.66
N ILE A 318 -6.90 -9.51 -4.06
CA ILE A 318 -6.50 -9.37 -5.47
C ILE A 318 -5.16 -10.07 -5.71
N PRO A 319 -4.87 -10.53 -6.94
CA PRO A 319 -3.53 -10.99 -7.28
C PRO A 319 -2.52 -9.85 -7.12
N SER A 320 -1.52 -10.08 -6.30
CA SER A 320 -0.45 -9.12 -6.05
C SER A 320 0.89 -9.82 -5.97
N VAL A 321 1.96 -9.08 -6.20
CA VAL A 321 3.30 -9.53 -5.88
C VAL A 321 3.36 -9.77 -4.37
N SER A 322 3.86 -10.95 -3.97
CA SER A 322 3.93 -11.31 -2.56
C SER A 322 5.09 -10.58 -1.88
N VAL A 323 4.75 -9.72 -0.95
CA VAL A 323 5.70 -8.89 -0.20
C VAL A 323 5.43 -9.03 1.29
N SER A 324 6.49 -9.14 2.06
CA SER A 324 6.43 -9.06 3.52
C SER A 324 6.83 -7.66 3.95
N SER A 325 5.84 -6.85 4.32
CA SER A 325 6.09 -5.52 4.89
C SER A 325 6.31 -5.63 6.40
N ILE A 326 7.39 -5.00 6.85
CA ILE A 326 7.85 -5.00 8.25
C ILE A 326 7.82 -3.55 8.71
N GLY A 327 7.19 -3.27 9.85
CA GLY A 327 7.05 -1.93 10.40
C GLY A 327 8.34 -1.33 10.98
N GLU A 328 9.48 -1.66 10.40
CA GLU A 328 10.81 -1.21 10.79
C GLU A 328 11.51 -0.55 9.60
N GLY A 329 11.28 0.74 9.42
CA GLY A 329 11.96 1.58 8.43
C GLY A 329 12.98 2.52 9.06
N GLY A 330 13.74 3.23 8.23
CA GLY A 330 14.79 4.15 8.68
C GLY A 330 14.35 5.22 9.68
N GLY A 331 13.07 5.63 9.62
CA GLY A 331 12.46 6.57 10.57
C GLY A 331 11.91 5.94 11.85
N SER A 332 12.00 4.63 12.02
CA SER A 332 11.51 3.97 13.25
C SER A 332 12.26 4.49 14.46
N ILE A 333 11.50 4.91 15.47
CA ILE A 333 12.02 5.60 16.65
C ILE A 333 12.55 4.60 17.66
N ALA A 334 13.76 4.86 18.15
CA ALA A 334 14.36 4.13 19.25
C ALA A 334 13.98 4.80 20.59
N TRP A 335 13.65 3.99 21.58
CA TRP A 335 13.24 4.43 22.90
C TRP A 335 13.54 3.41 23.98
N VAL A 336 13.55 3.85 25.22
CA VAL A 336 13.81 2.97 26.38
C VAL A 336 12.51 2.82 27.17
N ASP A 337 12.10 1.57 27.41
CA ASP A 337 10.87 1.29 28.16
C ASP A 337 11.04 1.52 29.70
N ALA A 338 9.96 1.35 30.44
CA ALA A 338 9.95 1.56 31.90
C ALA A 338 10.88 0.58 32.65
N GLN A 339 11.29 -0.51 32.03
CA GLN A 339 12.22 -1.51 32.57
C GLN A 339 13.68 -1.23 32.17
N GLY A 340 13.95 -0.13 31.46
CA GLY A 340 15.29 0.22 30.99
C GLY A 340 15.73 -0.55 29.74
N VAL A 341 14.80 -1.21 29.02
CA VAL A 341 15.12 -1.99 27.81
C VAL A 341 14.97 -1.13 26.57
N LEU A 342 16.02 -1.16 25.70
CA LEU A 342 15.97 -0.49 24.40
C LEU A 342 14.96 -1.17 23.47
N LYS A 343 14.12 -0.37 22.85
CA LYS A 343 13.11 -0.75 21.85
C LYS A 343 13.30 0.06 20.58
N VAL A 344 12.88 -0.50 19.43
CA VAL A 344 12.83 0.19 18.14
C VAL A 344 11.43 0.02 17.56
N GLY A 345 10.82 1.12 17.11
CA GLY A 345 9.43 1.11 16.63
C GLY A 345 8.40 0.84 17.74
N PRO A 346 7.12 0.58 17.39
CA PRO A 346 6.54 0.64 16.03
C PRO A 346 6.33 2.08 15.51
N GLU A 347 6.52 3.10 16.34
CA GLU A 347 6.35 4.50 15.96
C GLU A 347 7.47 4.94 15.02
N SER A 348 7.12 5.72 14.00
CA SER A 348 8.07 6.30 13.04
C SER A 348 8.02 7.83 13.08
N ALA A 349 9.18 8.46 12.93
CA ALA A 349 9.31 9.92 12.76
C ALA A 349 8.73 10.42 11.43
N GLY A 350 8.45 9.52 10.49
CA GLY A 350 7.89 9.83 9.18
C GLY A 350 8.80 10.76 8.36
N SER A 351 8.18 11.59 7.51
CA SER A 351 8.88 12.62 6.71
C SER A 351 8.98 13.96 7.43
N ARG A 352 8.09 14.22 8.37
CA ARG A 352 8.04 15.41 9.24
C ARG A 352 7.67 14.99 10.67
N PRO A 353 8.51 15.32 11.65
CA PRO A 353 9.79 16.03 11.51
C PRO A 353 10.89 15.19 10.86
N GLY A 354 10.77 13.86 10.78
CA GLY A 354 11.76 12.93 10.25
C GLY A 354 12.91 12.66 11.23
N PRO A 355 13.91 11.89 10.81
CA PRO A 355 15.16 11.69 11.54
C PRO A 355 15.85 13.01 11.91
N ALA A 356 16.48 13.06 13.07
CA ALA A 356 17.18 14.26 13.55
C ALA A 356 18.29 14.72 12.59
N CYS A 357 19.01 13.75 12.00
CA CYS A 357 20.09 14.02 11.04
C CYS A 357 19.61 14.69 9.74
N TYR A 358 18.30 14.73 9.45
CA TYR A 358 17.77 15.47 8.30
C TYR A 358 17.63 16.98 8.55
N GLY A 359 17.84 17.43 9.79
CA GLY A 359 17.81 18.84 10.13
C GLY A 359 16.43 19.50 10.04
N ARG A 360 15.34 18.72 10.04
CA ARG A 360 13.95 19.17 9.86
C ARG A 360 13.14 19.26 11.16
N GLY A 361 13.81 19.22 12.30
CA GLY A 361 13.16 19.33 13.61
C GLY A 361 12.93 18.00 14.32
N GLY A 362 13.49 16.90 13.83
CA GLY A 362 13.51 15.62 14.55
C GLY A 362 14.28 15.74 15.86
N THR A 363 13.71 15.22 16.95
CA THR A 363 14.28 15.27 18.31
C THR A 363 14.42 13.90 18.96
N ARG A 364 13.97 12.87 18.28
CA ARG A 364 14.01 11.48 18.79
C ARG A 364 14.92 10.65 17.91
N ALA A 365 15.75 9.80 18.53
CA ALA A 365 16.66 8.92 17.79
C ALA A 365 15.90 7.93 16.92
N THR A 366 16.36 7.75 15.69
CA THR A 366 15.80 6.79 14.72
C THR A 366 16.86 5.81 14.27
N ILE A 367 16.46 4.78 13.49
CA ILE A 367 17.41 3.88 12.84
C ILE A 367 18.37 4.65 11.93
N THR A 368 17.87 5.64 11.16
CA THR A 368 18.72 6.48 10.29
C THR A 368 19.72 7.27 11.10
N ASP A 369 19.33 7.82 12.26
CA ASP A 369 20.26 8.52 13.15
C ASP A 369 21.33 7.59 13.69
N ALA A 370 21.00 6.33 14.00
CA ALA A 370 21.99 5.34 14.42
C ALA A 370 23.02 5.04 13.32
N PHE A 371 22.60 4.91 12.06
CA PHE A 371 23.51 4.76 10.92
C PHE A 371 24.38 6.00 10.72
N ALA A 372 23.79 7.20 10.84
CA ALA A 372 24.52 8.48 10.70
C ALA A 372 25.54 8.67 11.84
N ALA A 373 25.16 8.33 13.07
CA ALA A 373 26.07 8.44 14.24
C ALA A 373 27.29 7.53 14.12
N LEU A 374 27.18 6.38 13.45
CA LEU A 374 28.28 5.47 13.14
C LEU A 374 29.05 5.83 11.85
N GLY A 375 28.65 6.90 11.14
CA GLY A 375 29.28 7.29 9.87
C GLY A 375 29.04 6.29 8.72
N LEU A 376 27.99 5.44 8.82
CA LEU A 376 27.63 4.47 7.78
C LEU A 376 26.80 5.09 6.67
N VAL A 377 26.19 6.25 6.93
CA VAL A 377 25.48 7.08 5.95
C VAL A 377 25.94 8.52 6.08
N GLY A 378 25.85 9.33 5.01
CA GLY A 378 26.24 10.73 5.02
C GLY A 378 27.67 11.01 4.56
N LEU A 379 28.39 9.97 4.10
CA LEU A 379 29.75 10.11 3.53
C LEU A 379 29.74 10.75 2.13
N SER A 380 28.60 10.78 1.47
CA SER A 380 28.34 11.52 0.24
C SER A 380 26.93 12.07 0.32
N ASP A 381 26.63 13.10 -0.46
CA ASP A 381 25.24 13.50 -0.65
C ASP A 381 24.43 12.22 -0.97
N ILE A 382 23.36 11.96 -0.19
CA ILE A 382 22.47 10.83 -0.49
C ILE A 382 21.90 11.12 -1.86
N GLY A 383 22.68 10.75 -2.82
CA GLY A 383 22.45 10.62 -4.24
C GLY A 383 21.75 11.76 -4.94
N TYR A 384 21.46 12.92 -4.36
CA TYR A 384 20.50 13.71 -5.08
C TYR A 384 20.09 15.01 -4.44
N SER A 385 20.96 15.66 -3.69
CA SER A 385 20.80 17.06 -3.25
C SER A 385 19.61 17.39 -2.33
N ALA A 386 18.71 16.46 -2.02
CA ALA A 386 17.55 16.76 -1.20
C ALA A 386 17.84 16.72 0.31
N VAL A 387 18.87 15.97 0.74
CA VAL A 387 19.18 15.78 2.16
C VAL A 387 20.68 15.75 2.39
N THR A 388 21.18 16.73 3.11
CA THR A 388 22.50 16.67 3.74
C THR A 388 22.34 16.05 5.12
N ILE A 389 23.09 14.98 5.40
CA ILE A 389 23.07 14.32 6.70
C ILE A 389 23.90 15.11 7.70
N ASP A 390 23.25 15.51 8.80
CA ASP A 390 23.88 16.15 9.94
C ASP A 390 24.23 15.09 11.00
N ALA A 391 25.45 14.60 10.96
CA ALA A 391 25.93 13.56 11.89
C ALA A 391 25.95 14.05 13.35
N ASP A 392 26.17 15.35 13.60
CA ASP A 392 26.20 15.88 14.96
C ASP A 392 24.80 15.85 15.60
N LYS A 393 23.76 16.17 14.84
CA LYS A 393 22.38 16.02 15.31
C LYS A 393 22.02 14.55 15.57
N ALA A 394 22.45 13.63 14.72
CA ALA A 394 22.29 12.21 14.95
C ALA A 394 22.96 11.77 16.26
N ARG A 395 24.23 12.14 16.45
CA ARG A 395 24.99 11.84 17.67
C ARG A 395 24.34 12.42 18.93
N ALA A 396 23.77 13.61 18.84
CA ALA A 396 23.08 14.26 19.95
C ALA A 396 21.88 13.43 20.43
N VAL A 397 20.96 13.05 19.53
CA VAL A 397 19.75 12.30 19.92
C VAL A 397 20.05 10.85 20.30
N VAL A 398 21.05 10.21 19.69
CA VAL A 398 21.52 8.87 20.11
C VAL A 398 22.21 8.96 21.46
N GLY A 399 22.96 10.04 21.72
CA GLY A 399 23.63 10.31 22.99
C GLY A 399 22.67 10.45 24.17
N GLU A 400 21.48 11.03 23.97
CA GLU A 400 20.44 11.07 25.00
C GLU A 400 19.97 9.68 25.41
N LEU A 401 19.81 8.77 24.46
CA LEU A 401 19.49 7.36 24.76
C LEU A 401 20.67 6.63 25.40
N ALA A 402 21.88 6.88 24.94
CA ALA A 402 23.11 6.33 25.49
C ALA A 402 23.26 6.66 26.98
N GLY A 403 22.98 7.91 27.36
CA GLY A 403 22.97 8.34 28.74
C GLY A 403 21.95 7.59 29.61
N LYS A 404 20.74 7.34 29.10
CA LYS A 404 19.70 6.55 29.78
C LYS A 404 20.08 5.07 29.96
N LEU A 405 20.87 4.54 29.03
CA LEU A 405 21.31 3.13 29.02
C LEU A 405 22.65 2.91 29.73
N GLY A 406 23.37 3.98 30.11
CA GLY A 406 24.71 3.90 30.67
C GLY A 406 25.74 3.33 29.67
N ARG A 407 25.59 3.63 28.36
CA ARG A 407 26.43 3.13 27.26
C ARG A 407 27.06 4.29 26.47
N THR A 408 27.98 3.95 25.57
CA THR A 408 28.49 4.89 24.59
C THR A 408 27.49 5.14 23.46
N ILE A 409 27.70 6.21 22.68
CA ILE A 409 26.88 6.51 21.50
C ILE A 409 26.99 5.37 20.47
N GLU A 410 28.19 4.86 20.25
CA GLU A 410 28.49 3.80 19.30
C GLU A 410 27.80 2.48 19.69
N GLU A 411 27.93 2.07 20.96
CA GLU A 411 27.24 0.86 21.47
C GLU A 411 25.72 0.98 21.38
N THR A 412 25.17 2.16 21.64
CA THR A 412 23.74 2.40 21.56
C THR A 412 23.25 2.40 20.11
N ALA A 413 23.99 3.04 19.20
CA ALA A 413 23.67 3.03 17.77
C ALA A 413 23.72 1.61 17.19
N GLU A 414 24.76 0.83 17.55
CA GLU A 414 24.85 -0.57 17.14
C GLU A 414 23.70 -1.40 17.69
N ALA A 415 23.30 -1.20 18.94
CA ALA A 415 22.18 -1.90 19.55
C ALA A 415 20.84 -1.57 18.84
N ILE A 416 20.61 -0.32 18.47
CA ILE A 416 19.43 0.10 17.69
C ILE A 416 19.38 -0.67 16.37
N ILE A 417 20.49 -0.68 15.62
CA ILE A 417 20.59 -1.38 14.33
C ILE A 417 20.38 -2.89 14.51
N ARG A 418 20.98 -3.51 15.52
CA ARG A 418 20.82 -4.94 15.79
C ARG A 418 19.36 -5.32 16.08
N ILE A 419 18.63 -4.51 16.86
CA ILE A 419 17.22 -4.75 17.15
C ILE A 419 16.42 -4.68 15.84
N ALA A 420 16.61 -3.64 15.03
CA ALA A 420 15.92 -3.49 13.76
C ALA A 420 16.20 -4.66 12.80
N VAL A 421 17.47 -5.05 12.64
CA VAL A 421 17.86 -6.19 11.80
C VAL A 421 17.24 -7.50 12.31
N SER A 422 17.20 -7.71 13.64
CA SER A 422 16.58 -8.90 14.24
C SER A 422 15.07 -8.96 13.96
N GLY A 423 14.37 -7.83 14.04
CA GLY A 423 12.95 -7.73 13.69
C GLY A 423 12.71 -8.07 12.21
N MET A 424 13.50 -7.48 11.33
CA MET A 424 13.46 -7.79 9.88
C MET A 424 13.74 -9.26 9.59
N TYR A 425 14.70 -9.88 10.27
CA TYR A 425 15.05 -11.30 10.09
C TYR A 425 13.92 -12.22 10.56
N SER A 426 13.30 -11.94 11.70
CA SER A 426 12.24 -12.76 12.29
C SER A 426 10.98 -12.78 11.42
N ALA A 427 10.59 -11.66 10.84
CA ALA A 427 9.47 -11.57 9.90
C ALA A 427 9.72 -12.35 8.60
N ARG A 428 10.98 -12.45 8.15
CA ARG A 428 11.40 -13.23 6.96
C ARG A 428 11.25 -14.74 7.17
N SER A 429 11.66 -15.26 8.33
CA SER A 429 11.66 -16.70 8.59
C SER A 429 10.26 -17.30 8.63
N CYS A 430 9.26 -16.57 9.09
CA CYS A 430 7.87 -17.04 9.16
C CYS A 430 7.19 -17.17 7.78
N ARG A 431 7.46 -16.27 6.82
CA ARG A 431 6.79 -16.31 5.50
C ARG A 431 7.57 -17.06 4.42
N ALA A 432 8.91 -17.01 4.43
CA ALA A 432 9.71 -17.80 3.50
C ALA A 432 9.50 -19.31 3.72
N SER A 433 9.37 -19.76 4.96
CA SER A 433 9.04 -21.15 5.28
C SER A 433 7.61 -21.54 4.87
N ALA A 434 6.65 -20.60 4.85
CA ALA A 434 5.29 -20.85 4.39
C ALA A 434 5.20 -20.93 2.86
N SER A 435 5.91 -20.05 2.11
CA SER A 435 5.93 -20.06 0.64
C SER A 435 6.71 -21.27 0.08
N ILE A 436 7.81 -21.65 0.70
CA ILE A 436 8.58 -22.85 0.32
C ILE A 436 7.74 -24.12 0.56
N ARG A 437 6.96 -24.19 1.65
CA ARG A 437 6.06 -25.32 1.91
C ARG A 437 4.83 -25.33 0.95
N ALA A 438 4.37 -24.19 0.49
CA ALA A 438 3.28 -24.11 -0.49
C ALA A 438 3.74 -24.57 -1.88
N SER A 439 4.94 -24.16 -2.33
CA SER A 439 5.51 -24.57 -3.62
C SER A 439 5.87 -26.07 -3.66
N SER A 440 6.29 -26.65 -2.54
CA SER A 440 6.56 -28.11 -2.46
C SER A 440 5.28 -28.98 -2.46
N ARG A 441 4.10 -28.42 -2.15
CA ARG A 441 2.79 -29.10 -2.22
C ARG A 441 2.08 -28.94 -3.57
N ALA A 442 2.54 -28.06 -4.45
CA ALA A 442 1.92 -27.76 -5.73
C ALA A 442 2.51 -28.52 -6.92
N SER A 443 3.35 -29.52 -6.71
CA SER A 443 3.76 -30.45 -7.78
C SER A 443 2.76 -31.58 -7.86
N PRO A 444 1.79 -31.57 -8.82
CA PRO A 444 1.01 -32.75 -9.10
C PRO A 444 1.94 -33.77 -9.75
N SER A 445 2.09 -34.91 -9.12
CA SER A 445 2.66 -36.08 -9.78
C SER A 445 1.74 -36.48 -10.94
N VAL A 446 2.12 -36.11 -12.15
CA VAL A 446 1.54 -36.70 -13.36
C VAL A 446 2.09 -38.11 -13.43
N ALA A 447 1.27 -39.07 -13.03
CA ALA A 447 1.53 -40.47 -13.30
C ALA A 447 1.44 -40.70 -14.83
N PRO A 448 2.36 -41.42 -15.45
CA PRO A 448 2.26 -41.76 -16.87
C PRO A 448 1.09 -42.73 -17.06
N ALA A 449 0.15 -42.36 -17.92
CA ALA A 449 -0.85 -43.30 -18.43
C ALA A 449 -0.14 -44.33 -19.27
N ARG A 450 -0.43 -45.60 -18.95
CA ARG A 450 -0.17 -46.75 -19.83
C ARG A 450 -1.38 -46.94 -20.76
#